data_7a874e57defc3ef978c6b2a6cd02fb5f
#
_entry.id   7a874e57defc3ef978c6b2a6cd02fb5f
#
_cell.length_a   1.000
_cell.length_b   1.000
_cell.length_c   1.000
_cell.angle_alpha   90.00
_cell.angle_beta   90.00
_cell.angle_gamma   90.00
#
_symmetry.space_group_name_H-M   'P 1'
#
loop_
_entity.id
_entity.type
_entity.pdbx_description
1 polymer ?
#
loop_
_entity_poly.entity_id
_entity_poly.type
_entity_poly.pdbx_seq_one_letter_code
_entity_poly.pdbx_strand_id
1 'polypeptide(L)'
;MKQMKKAVSMMLVSAAVLGCSPQCFAAEVAAKGLENGKAVDLVKIGGYDTGYSNKDGGVAEIISYDKVKNQAWVVNGTTGKLDILDMQDVTNGLSQKIAAKSLDIPAIIKKAAPDFQYGDMTSVAVNSDKGIVAVALQDADYSKHGYAAILTTEGELLHMIEAGCQPDMITFTPDGTKILVANEGEPREGFGEGIVDPAGSVTVITVNETDVKKSTAVTVGFDDFDRQRETLIANGIMMVKDNLPSADFEPEYIAATDRKAYIALQENNAIAVLDLETTEYCGVYPMDYKDLNDAENALDLVEDGAYEAKTYDAVGAYMPDGVAVYEADGKTYLLTANEGDAREWGDYCNEVKETLTAADGTEAKKVRVIDAAVTDGMPEGKAVLYGGRSFSIYRVDQNGLTQVFDSGNDFEEKTAAYFPAYFNVSNDDNAYDSRSPKKGPEPENVTVGRVGDKAYAFVGLERIGGIMVYDITNPEKAAFCNYINTRDFNEDPETAEKLTGDIAPEGLTFISAEDSPSNTPILLAAFEVSGTVGAYAVGEQPAAPEKMVKLEIGSEEATVSGATVELDTPAFVKDGRTFLPIRFISEAMGMNVDWDAATKTVTIWN
;
A
#
# COMPACT_ATOMS: atom_id res chain seq x y z
N MET A 1 -30.01 45.33 41.42
CA MET A 1 -30.40 46.45 40.53
C MET A 1 -29.35 46.59 39.44
N LYS A 2 -29.83 46.68 38.23
CA LYS A 2 -29.18 47.03 36.97
C LYS A 2 -28.16 46.02 36.36
N GLN A 3 -28.73 45.32 35.42
CA GLN A 3 -28.10 44.65 34.30
C GLN A 3 -27.30 45.63 33.43
N MET A 4 -26.16 45.18 32.95
CA MET A 4 -25.60 45.70 31.70
C MET A 4 -25.29 44.52 30.77
N LYS A 5 -26.08 44.39 29.72
CA LYS A 5 -25.89 43.52 28.58
C LYS A 5 -24.71 44.06 27.77
N LYS A 6 -23.68 43.23 27.52
CA LYS A 6 -22.76 43.46 26.42
C LYS A 6 -23.17 42.49 25.29
N ALA A 7 -23.63 43.10 24.22
CA ALA A 7 -23.82 42.43 22.95
C ALA A 7 -22.43 42.10 22.34
N VAL A 8 -22.17 40.85 22.13
CA VAL A 8 -21.06 40.40 21.27
C VAL A 8 -21.66 40.18 19.89
N SER A 9 -21.20 40.98 18.95
CA SER A 9 -21.55 40.88 17.53
C SER A 9 -20.85 39.63 16.98
N MET A 10 -21.62 38.60 16.71
CA MET A 10 -21.16 37.40 16.04
C MET A 10 -21.19 37.70 14.54
N MET A 11 -20.02 37.96 13.95
CA MET A 11 -19.85 37.91 12.49
C MET A 11 -19.93 36.43 12.07
N LEU A 12 -21.06 36.05 11.49
CA LEU A 12 -21.12 34.82 10.69
C LEU A 12 -20.29 35.06 9.41
N VAL A 13 -19.13 34.47 9.35
CA VAL A 13 -18.49 34.17 8.08
C VAL A 13 -19.12 32.87 7.60
N SER A 14 -20.06 32.96 6.68
CA SER A 14 -20.56 31.84 5.91
C SER A 14 -19.45 31.41 4.95
N ALA A 15 -18.65 30.43 5.35
CA ALA A 15 -17.85 29.65 4.40
C ALA A 15 -18.85 28.84 3.57
N ALA A 16 -18.99 29.18 2.30
CA ALA A 16 -19.64 28.33 1.33
C ALA A 16 -18.73 27.12 1.14
N VAL A 17 -19.11 25.99 1.71
CA VAL A 17 -18.49 24.70 1.41
C VAL A 17 -18.93 24.35 -0.01
N LEU A 18 -18.06 24.58 -0.98
CA LEU A 18 -18.18 24.08 -2.34
C LEU A 18 -17.98 22.57 -2.29
N GLY A 19 -19.05 21.83 -2.46
CA GLY A 19 -18.99 20.38 -2.66
C GLY A 19 -18.33 20.09 -4.01
N CYS A 20 -17.01 20.02 -4.04
CA CYS A 20 -16.29 19.40 -5.15
C CYS A 20 -16.40 17.88 -5.03
N SER A 21 -16.77 17.22 -6.11
CA SER A 21 -16.70 15.75 -6.17
C SER A 21 -15.23 15.31 -6.00
N PRO A 22 -14.96 14.12 -5.44
CA PRO A 22 -13.60 13.58 -5.26
C PRO A 22 -12.74 13.60 -6.54
N GLN A 23 -13.38 13.54 -7.69
CA GLN A 23 -12.74 13.62 -9.01
C GLN A 23 -12.05 14.97 -9.30
N CYS A 24 -12.50 16.07 -8.68
CA CYS A 24 -11.84 17.37 -8.84
C CYS A 24 -10.52 17.45 -8.06
N PHE A 25 -10.43 16.81 -6.90
CA PHE A 25 -9.20 16.82 -6.10
C PHE A 25 -8.10 15.97 -6.72
N ALA A 26 -8.42 14.76 -7.22
CA ALA A 26 -7.46 13.91 -7.89
C ALA A 26 -6.85 14.58 -9.16
N ALA A 27 -7.68 15.28 -9.94
CA ALA A 27 -7.21 15.99 -11.14
C ALA A 27 -6.35 17.23 -10.80
N GLU A 28 -6.60 17.89 -9.66
CA GLU A 28 -5.85 19.08 -9.26
C GLU A 28 -4.50 18.71 -8.62
N VAL A 29 -4.44 17.59 -7.91
CA VAL A 29 -3.22 17.06 -7.30
C VAL A 29 -2.28 16.45 -8.36
N ALA A 30 -2.80 15.68 -9.30
CA ALA A 30 -2.00 15.16 -10.41
C ALA A 30 -1.30 16.26 -11.23
N ALA A 31 -1.91 17.46 -11.32
CA ALA A 31 -1.32 18.59 -12.04
C ALA A 31 -0.14 19.27 -11.32
N LYS A 32 0.01 19.08 -9.99
CA LYS A 32 1.08 19.73 -9.21
C LYS A 32 2.43 19.02 -9.25
N GLY A 33 2.48 17.73 -9.64
CA GLY A 33 3.71 16.93 -9.74
C GLY A 33 4.64 17.27 -10.92
N LEU A 34 4.37 18.30 -11.69
CA LEU A 34 4.95 18.55 -13.03
C LEU A 34 6.18 19.47 -13.04
N GLU A 35 7.02 19.49 -12.03
CA GLU A 35 8.20 20.39 -12.09
C GLU A 35 9.30 19.99 -13.08
N ASN A 36 9.34 18.76 -13.61
CA ASN A 36 10.41 18.33 -14.54
C ASN A 36 9.94 17.44 -15.69
N GLY A 37 9.10 17.94 -16.56
CA GLY A 37 8.82 17.43 -17.91
C GLY A 37 8.89 15.92 -18.15
N LYS A 38 7.78 15.20 -18.04
CA LYS A 38 7.43 13.78 -18.22
C LYS A 38 7.27 13.01 -16.89
N ALA A 39 6.38 13.46 -16.04
CA ALA A 39 5.89 12.64 -14.92
C ALA A 39 4.97 11.53 -15.46
N VAL A 40 5.05 10.34 -14.86
CA VAL A 40 4.03 9.31 -15.03
C VAL A 40 2.80 9.74 -14.25
N ASP A 41 1.66 9.73 -14.90
CA ASP A 41 0.37 10.03 -14.29
C ASP A 41 -0.37 8.73 -13.93
N LEU A 42 -1.13 8.79 -12.84
CA LEU A 42 -2.09 7.75 -12.46
C LEU A 42 -3.49 8.33 -12.55
N VAL A 43 -4.32 7.75 -13.40
CA VAL A 43 -5.71 8.17 -13.57
C VAL A 43 -6.62 7.03 -13.15
N LYS A 44 -7.46 7.24 -12.13
CA LYS A 44 -8.44 6.23 -11.71
C LYS A 44 -9.46 5.99 -12.83
N ILE A 45 -9.44 4.79 -13.41
CA ILE A 45 -10.29 4.38 -14.54
C ILE A 45 -11.37 3.41 -14.14
N GLY A 46 -11.28 2.81 -12.95
CA GLY A 46 -12.27 1.89 -12.43
C GLY A 46 -12.17 1.72 -10.93
N GLY A 47 -13.18 1.10 -10.34
CA GLY A 47 -13.19 0.77 -8.92
C GLY A 47 -14.20 -0.31 -8.59
N TYR A 48 -13.91 -1.06 -7.54
CA TYR A 48 -14.77 -2.03 -6.89
C TYR A 48 -14.96 -1.64 -5.42
N ASP A 49 -16.14 -1.88 -4.89
CA ASP A 49 -16.49 -1.68 -3.48
C ASP A 49 -17.11 -3.00 -3.00
N THR A 50 -16.48 -3.64 -2.04
CA THR A 50 -16.95 -4.90 -1.41
C THR A 50 -18.29 -4.73 -0.72
N GLY A 51 -18.67 -3.51 -0.36
CA GLY A 51 -19.80 -3.15 0.46
C GLY A 51 -19.54 -3.24 1.97
N TYR A 52 -18.30 -3.56 2.35
CA TYR A 52 -17.83 -3.63 3.73
C TYR A 52 -16.71 -2.61 3.94
N SER A 53 -16.53 -2.18 5.16
CA SER A 53 -15.37 -1.38 5.60
C SER A 53 -15.08 -1.74 7.06
N ASN A 54 -13.82 -1.69 7.43
CA ASN A 54 -13.38 -1.96 8.80
C ASN A 54 -12.17 -1.05 9.10
N LYS A 55 -12.27 -0.23 10.13
CA LYS A 55 -11.19 0.68 10.52
C LYS A 55 -9.93 -0.03 11.04
N ASP A 56 -10.10 -1.29 11.47
CA ASP A 56 -9.00 -2.14 11.92
C ASP A 56 -8.39 -2.94 10.74
N GLY A 57 -8.76 -2.64 9.48
CA GLY A 57 -8.24 -3.29 8.27
C GLY A 57 -8.92 -4.60 7.91
N GLY A 58 -8.31 -5.38 7.03
CA GLY A 58 -8.68 -6.76 6.71
C GLY A 58 -9.85 -6.91 5.73
N VAL A 59 -10.26 -5.87 4.98
CA VAL A 59 -11.40 -5.99 4.07
C VAL A 59 -10.97 -6.28 2.63
N ALA A 60 -10.23 -5.39 2.00
CA ALA A 60 -9.65 -5.63 0.67
C ALA A 60 -8.14 -5.50 0.79
N GLU A 61 -7.50 -6.62 1.09
CA GLU A 61 -6.06 -6.67 1.43
C GLU A 61 -5.23 -6.91 0.17
N ILE A 62 -4.92 -8.14 -0.13
CA ILE A 62 -4.04 -8.51 -1.23
C ILE A 62 -4.82 -8.69 -2.53
N ILE A 63 -4.25 -8.18 -3.62
CA ILE A 63 -4.79 -8.29 -4.96
C ILE A 63 -3.79 -8.92 -5.93
N SER A 64 -4.25 -9.84 -6.78
CA SER A 64 -3.46 -10.47 -7.82
C SER A 64 -4.22 -10.57 -9.13
N TYR A 65 -3.53 -10.59 -10.28
CA TYR A 65 -4.17 -10.48 -11.59
C TYR A 65 -3.95 -11.70 -12.48
N ASP A 66 -5.04 -12.17 -13.09
CA ASP A 66 -5.05 -13.20 -14.14
C ASP A 66 -5.09 -12.53 -15.53
N LYS A 67 -3.93 -12.45 -16.18
CA LYS A 67 -3.79 -11.85 -17.52
C LYS A 67 -4.51 -12.64 -18.62
N VAL A 68 -4.70 -13.96 -18.43
CA VAL A 68 -5.35 -14.82 -19.44
C VAL A 68 -6.87 -14.62 -19.45
N LYS A 69 -7.46 -14.41 -18.27
CA LYS A 69 -8.90 -14.19 -18.12
C LYS A 69 -9.29 -12.72 -17.93
N ASN A 70 -8.33 -11.83 -17.81
CA ASN A 70 -8.55 -10.43 -17.41
C ASN A 70 -9.40 -10.35 -16.12
N GLN A 71 -8.95 -11.02 -15.08
CA GLN A 71 -9.62 -11.05 -13.77
C GLN A 71 -8.64 -10.65 -12.68
N ALA A 72 -9.08 -9.84 -11.72
CA ALA A 72 -8.33 -9.59 -10.50
C ALA A 72 -8.95 -10.38 -9.34
N TRP A 73 -8.10 -10.93 -8.48
CA TRP A 73 -8.48 -11.73 -7.32
C TRP A 73 -8.10 -10.97 -6.07
N VAL A 74 -9.06 -10.75 -5.18
CA VAL A 74 -8.92 -9.88 -4.00
C VAL A 74 -9.32 -10.65 -2.76
N VAL A 75 -8.44 -10.64 -1.75
CA VAL A 75 -8.73 -11.15 -0.41
C VAL A 75 -9.73 -10.22 0.28
N ASN A 76 -10.76 -10.79 0.87
CA ASN A 76 -11.67 -10.11 1.78
C ASN A 76 -11.69 -10.91 3.09
N GLY A 77 -10.70 -10.67 3.95
CA GLY A 77 -10.46 -11.37 5.21
C GLY A 77 -11.66 -11.25 6.14
N THR A 78 -12.19 -10.05 6.34
CA THR A 78 -13.36 -9.77 7.18
C THR A 78 -14.57 -10.67 6.87
N THR A 79 -14.79 -11.04 5.61
CA THR A 79 -15.93 -11.88 5.22
C THR A 79 -15.56 -13.31 4.85
N GLY A 80 -14.28 -13.66 4.81
CA GLY A 80 -13.75 -14.94 4.34
C GLY A 80 -14.04 -15.19 2.85
N LYS A 81 -14.21 -14.12 2.07
CA LYS A 81 -14.50 -14.22 0.64
C LYS A 81 -13.25 -13.90 -0.17
N LEU A 82 -13.15 -14.58 -1.30
CA LEU A 82 -12.20 -14.26 -2.35
C LEU A 82 -13.00 -13.64 -3.50
N ASP A 83 -12.85 -12.34 -3.70
CA ASP A 83 -13.58 -11.60 -4.73
C ASP A 83 -12.84 -11.65 -6.06
N ILE A 84 -13.56 -11.94 -7.13
CA ILE A 84 -13.02 -12.06 -8.50
C ILE A 84 -13.64 -10.96 -9.35
N LEU A 85 -12.85 -9.98 -9.69
CA LEU A 85 -13.20 -8.77 -10.43
C LEU A 85 -13.08 -9.02 -11.94
N ASP A 86 -14.09 -8.62 -12.72
CA ASP A 86 -14.03 -8.67 -14.17
C ASP A 86 -13.39 -7.38 -14.72
N MET A 87 -12.17 -7.51 -15.23
CA MET A 87 -11.38 -6.40 -15.73
C MET A 87 -11.56 -6.14 -17.24
N GLN A 88 -12.37 -6.94 -17.96
CA GLN A 88 -12.48 -6.85 -19.43
C GLN A 88 -13.00 -5.51 -19.93
N ASP A 89 -13.89 -4.88 -19.17
CA ASP A 89 -14.50 -3.61 -19.53
C ASP A 89 -13.77 -2.39 -18.95
N VAL A 90 -12.64 -2.60 -18.24
CA VAL A 90 -11.84 -1.50 -17.69
C VAL A 90 -11.07 -0.82 -18.81
N THR A 91 -11.55 0.35 -19.23
CA THR A 91 -11.00 1.12 -20.35
C THR A 91 -10.54 2.50 -19.92
N ASN A 92 -9.61 3.10 -20.69
CA ASN A 92 -9.10 4.44 -20.42
C ASN A 92 -10.21 5.51 -20.45
N GLY A 93 -10.32 6.29 -19.39
CA GLY A 93 -10.98 7.59 -19.41
C GLY A 93 -12.33 7.70 -18.70
N LEU A 94 -12.89 6.65 -18.12
CA LEU A 94 -14.11 6.75 -17.32
C LEU A 94 -13.99 5.87 -16.07
N SER A 95 -14.24 6.44 -14.90
CA SER A 95 -14.36 5.69 -13.66
C SER A 95 -15.56 4.73 -13.77
N GLN A 96 -15.29 3.45 -13.91
CA GLN A 96 -16.30 2.40 -14.07
C GLN A 96 -16.41 1.59 -12.78
N LYS A 97 -17.65 1.17 -12.48
CA LYS A 97 -17.84 0.16 -11.44
C LYS A 97 -17.44 -1.20 -12.00
N ILE A 98 -16.41 -1.81 -11.41
CA ILE A 98 -15.95 -3.14 -11.78
C ILE A 98 -16.93 -4.18 -11.21
N ALA A 99 -17.39 -5.10 -12.05
CA ALA A 99 -18.23 -6.22 -11.63
C ALA A 99 -17.38 -7.29 -10.94
N ALA A 100 -17.96 -7.94 -9.92
CA ALA A 100 -17.28 -9.01 -9.21
C ALA A 100 -18.22 -10.18 -8.90
N LYS A 101 -17.62 -11.36 -8.72
CA LYS A 101 -18.22 -12.55 -8.10
C LYS A 101 -17.36 -12.94 -6.91
N SER A 102 -17.96 -13.54 -5.88
CA SER A 102 -17.26 -13.93 -4.66
C SER A 102 -17.28 -15.44 -4.48
N LEU A 103 -16.19 -16.00 -3.99
CA LEU A 103 -16.07 -17.37 -3.51
C LEU A 103 -16.12 -17.37 -1.98
N ASP A 104 -16.90 -18.24 -1.40
CA ASP A 104 -16.93 -18.49 0.04
C ASP A 104 -15.85 -19.51 0.39
N ILE A 105 -14.67 -19.03 0.77
CA ILE A 105 -13.51 -19.88 1.05
C ILE A 105 -13.75 -20.79 2.25
N PRO A 106 -14.24 -20.32 3.41
CA PRO A 106 -14.59 -21.21 4.53
C PRO A 106 -15.48 -22.38 4.13
N ALA A 107 -16.52 -22.14 3.30
CA ALA A 107 -17.42 -23.18 2.86
C ALA A 107 -16.76 -24.19 1.91
N ILE A 108 -15.86 -23.73 1.03
CA ILE A 108 -15.08 -24.58 0.13
C ILE A 108 -14.13 -25.46 0.93
N ILE A 109 -13.37 -24.87 1.86
CA ILE A 109 -12.38 -25.57 2.68
C ILE A 109 -13.01 -26.56 3.63
N LYS A 110 -14.10 -26.19 4.33
CA LYS A 110 -14.81 -27.08 5.23
C LYS A 110 -15.31 -28.36 4.56
N LYS A 111 -15.63 -28.30 3.27
CA LYS A 111 -16.05 -29.47 2.49
C LYS A 111 -14.88 -30.39 2.16
N ALA A 112 -13.69 -29.82 1.95
CA ALA A 112 -12.49 -30.56 1.55
C ALA A 112 -11.68 -31.06 2.75
N ALA A 113 -11.58 -30.27 3.80
CA ALA A 113 -10.83 -30.55 5.04
C ALA A 113 -11.70 -30.23 6.28
N PRO A 114 -12.65 -31.12 6.64
CA PRO A 114 -13.62 -30.84 7.70
C PRO A 114 -13.01 -30.70 9.10
N ASP A 115 -11.81 -31.18 9.31
CA ASP A 115 -11.07 -31.12 10.59
C ASP A 115 -10.24 -29.83 10.72
N PHE A 116 -9.98 -29.10 9.62
CA PHE A 116 -9.30 -27.80 9.65
C PHE A 116 -10.26 -26.73 10.20
N GLN A 117 -9.78 -25.96 11.14
CA GLN A 117 -10.52 -24.84 11.71
C GLN A 117 -10.06 -23.56 11.03
N TYR A 118 -10.80 -23.15 10.00
CA TYR A 118 -10.50 -21.91 9.29
C TYR A 118 -10.47 -20.73 10.26
N GLY A 119 -9.35 -20.04 10.30
CA GLY A 119 -9.14 -18.79 11.04
C GLY A 119 -9.28 -17.59 10.13
N ASP A 120 -8.34 -17.44 9.21
CA ASP A 120 -8.31 -16.33 8.26
C ASP A 120 -7.75 -16.73 6.90
N MET A 121 -7.89 -15.80 5.94
CA MET A 121 -7.32 -15.83 4.61
C MET A 121 -6.60 -14.51 4.37
N THR A 122 -5.28 -14.53 4.34
CA THR A 122 -4.43 -13.34 4.36
C THR A 122 -3.94 -12.92 2.98
N SER A 123 -3.67 -13.87 2.09
CA SER A 123 -3.02 -13.55 0.83
C SER A 123 -3.47 -14.41 -0.35
N VAL A 124 -3.34 -13.86 -1.57
CA VAL A 124 -3.67 -14.53 -2.84
C VAL A 124 -2.62 -14.24 -3.91
N ALA A 125 -2.22 -15.28 -4.65
CA ALA A 125 -1.37 -15.16 -5.81
C ALA A 125 -1.95 -15.92 -7.01
N VAL A 126 -1.83 -15.37 -8.21
CA VAL A 126 -2.33 -15.96 -9.45
C VAL A 126 -1.17 -16.33 -10.37
N ASN A 127 -1.20 -17.57 -10.88
CA ASN A 127 -0.35 -17.98 -12.00
C ASN A 127 -1.24 -18.22 -13.22
N SER A 128 -1.35 -17.21 -14.05
CA SER A 128 -2.20 -17.24 -15.26
C SER A 128 -1.77 -18.29 -16.26
N ASP A 129 -0.46 -18.50 -16.41
CA ASP A 129 0.09 -19.45 -17.42
C ASP A 129 -0.23 -20.91 -17.06
N LYS A 130 -0.34 -21.22 -15.76
CA LYS A 130 -0.75 -22.53 -15.25
C LYS A 130 -2.26 -22.62 -14.97
N GLY A 131 -2.97 -21.50 -14.99
CA GLY A 131 -4.42 -21.42 -14.69
C GLY A 131 -4.75 -21.79 -13.24
N ILE A 132 -3.87 -21.43 -12.29
CA ILE A 132 -4.03 -21.72 -10.86
C ILE A 132 -3.93 -20.46 -10.00
N VAL A 133 -4.60 -20.52 -8.87
CA VAL A 133 -4.61 -19.49 -7.82
C VAL A 133 -4.19 -20.15 -6.51
N ALA A 134 -3.24 -19.55 -5.82
CA ALA A 134 -2.79 -19.97 -4.50
C ALA A 134 -3.31 -18.98 -3.44
N VAL A 135 -3.76 -19.50 -2.30
CA VAL A 135 -4.35 -18.72 -1.21
C VAL A 135 -3.74 -19.16 0.11
N ALA A 136 -3.28 -18.21 0.93
CA ALA A 136 -2.79 -18.47 2.27
C ALA A 136 -3.96 -18.56 3.26
N LEU A 137 -3.96 -19.58 4.12
CA LEU A 137 -5.03 -19.85 5.07
C LEU A 137 -4.46 -20.12 6.46
N GLN A 138 -4.87 -19.35 7.45
CA GLN A 138 -4.53 -19.54 8.86
C GLN A 138 -5.52 -20.49 9.56
N ASP A 139 -5.04 -21.31 10.50
CA ASP A 139 -5.93 -22.02 11.44
C ASP A 139 -6.44 -21.04 12.50
N ALA A 140 -7.64 -21.26 13.01
CA ALA A 140 -8.22 -20.45 14.08
C ALA A 140 -7.43 -20.53 15.40
N ASP A 141 -6.64 -21.58 15.57
CA ASP A 141 -5.67 -21.72 16.63
C ASP A 141 -4.29 -21.31 16.08
N TYR A 142 -3.83 -20.10 16.44
CA TYR A 142 -2.62 -19.48 15.91
C TYR A 142 -1.36 -20.35 16.08
N SER A 143 -1.37 -21.29 17.03
CA SER A 143 -0.25 -22.21 17.27
C SER A 143 -0.23 -23.42 16.34
N LYS A 144 -1.23 -23.55 15.45
CA LYS A 144 -1.32 -24.65 14.50
C LYS A 144 -0.91 -24.24 13.11
N HIS A 145 -0.46 -25.25 12.36
CA HIS A 145 -0.16 -25.09 10.96
C HIS A 145 -1.39 -24.70 10.14
N GLY A 146 -1.21 -23.72 9.27
CA GLY A 146 -2.17 -23.36 8.23
C GLY A 146 -1.92 -24.09 6.93
N TYR A 147 -2.50 -23.58 5.84
CA TYR A 147 -2.45 -24.22 4.54
C TYR A 147 -2.26 -23.23 3.38
N ALA A 148 -1.59 -23.69 2.32
CA ALA A 148 -1.73 -23.11 1.00
C ALA A 148 -2.85 -23.85 0.27
N ALA A 149 -3.95 -23.19 -0.06
CA ALA A 149 -5.02 -23.74 -0.90
C ALA A 149 -4.75 -23.39 -2.36
N ILE A 150 -4.77 -24.39 -3.25
CA ILE A 150 -4.58 -24.20 -4.68
C ILE A 150 -5.91 -24.42 -5.39
N LEU A 151 -6.39 -23.38 -6.09
CA LEU A 151 -7.64 -23.38 -6.85
C LEU A 151 -7.34 -23.27 -8.35
N THR A 152 -8.34 -23.61 -9.18
CA THR A 152 -8.34 -23.19 -10.59
C THR A 152 -8.71 -21.71 -10.70
N THR A 153 -8.46 -21.08 -11.84
CA THR A 153 -8.94 -19.72 -12.13
C THR A 153 -10.46 -19.65 -12.37
N GLU A 154 -11.19 -20.78 -12.28
CA GLU A 154 -12.65 -20.84 -12.13
C GLU A 154 -13.11 -20.82 -10.66
N GLY A 155 -12.21 -21.04 -9.72
CA GLY A 155 -12.47 -21.09 -8.27
C GLY A 155 -12.75 -22.50 -7.74
N GLU A 156 -12.40 -23.56 -8.47
CA GLU A 156 -12.49 -24.94 -8.00
C GLU A 156 -11.23 -25.31 -7.19
N LEU A 157 -11.42 -25.82 -5.97
CA LEU A 157 -10.30 -26.28 -5.14
C LEU A 157 -9.65 -27.54 -5.74
N LEU A 158 -8.38 -27.43 -6.05
CA LEU A 158 -7.56 -28.53 -6.57
C LEU A 158 -6.86 -29.30 -5.47
N HIS A 159 -6.22 -28.58 -4.55
CA HIS A 159 -5.37 -29.16 -3.51
C HIS A 159 -5.22 -28.24 -2.32
N MET A 160 -4.94 -28.82 -1.14
CA MET A 160 -4.49 -28.12 0.06
C MET A 160 -3.14 -28.70 0.48
N ILE A 161 -2.18 -27.85 0.73
CA ILE A 161 -0.82 -28.24 1.14
C ILE A 161 -0.56 -27.56 2.48
N GLU A 162 -0.17 -28.35 3.50
CA GLU A 162 0.17 -27.83 4.81
C GLU A 162 1.35 -26.86 4.71
N ALA A 163 1.24 -25.72 5.37
CA ALA A 163 2.25 -24.68 5.51
C ALA A 163 2.79 -24.64 6.95
N GLY A 164 3.42 -23.55 7.38
CA GLY A 164 3.78 -23.33 8.79
C GLY A 164 2.62 -22.74 9.62
N CYS A 165 2.95 -22.20 10.79
CA CYS A 165 1.99 -21.47 11.62
C CYS A 165 1.75 -20.07 11.04
N GLN A 166 0.49 -19.64 11.03
CA GLN A 166 0.10 -18.31 10.59
C GLN A 166 0.65 -17.97 9.19
N PRO A 167 0.27 -18.73 8.11
CA PRO A 167 0.57 -18.29 6.74
C PRO A 167 0.04 -16.88 6.53
N ASP A 168 0.92 -15.94 6.21
CA ASP A 168 0.58 -14.56 6.00
C ASP A 168 0.60 -14.20 4.51
N MET A 169 1.73 -14.26 3.86
CA MET A 169 1.89 -13.92 2.45
C MET A 169 2.16 -15.16 1.58
N ILE A 170 1.56 -15.21 0.38
CA ILE A 170 1.78 -16.25 -0.60
C ILE A 170 2.13 -15.66 -1.98
N THR A 171 3.15 -16.22 -2.64
CA THR A 171 3.53 -15.75 -3.99
C THR A 171 4.06 -16.89 -4.86
N PHE A 172 4.10 -16.69 -6.19
CA PHE A 172 4.78 -17.57 -7.12
C PHE A 172 6.18 -17.06 -7.44
N THR A 173 7.11 -17.96 -7.73
CA THR A 173 8.32 -17.57 -8.46
C THR A 173 7.95 -17.09 -9.87
N PRO A 174 8.73 -16.17 -10.49
CA PRO A 174 8.41 -15.64 -11.82
C PRO A 174 8.19 -16.71 -12.89
N ASP A 175 8.93 -17.83 -12.85
CA ASP A 175 8.76 -18.99 -13.74
C ASP A 175 7.53 -19.86 -13.38
N GLY A 176 6.87 -19.56 -12.26
CA GLY A 176 5.70 -20.29 -11.76
C GLY A 176 5.95 -21.73 -11.34
N THR A 177 7.20 -22.13 -11.17
CA THR A 177 7.53 -23.52 -10.77
C THR A 177 7.38 -23.76 -9.28
N LYS A 178 7.40 -22.69 -8.49
CA LYS A 178 7.25 -22.75 -7.02
C LYS A 178 6.18 -21.78 -6.53
N ILE A 179 5.56 -22.14 -5.39
CA ILE A 179 4.79 -21.25 -4.54
C ILE A 179 5.58 -21.09 -3.24
N LEU A 180 5.69 -19.88 -2.75
CA LEU A 180 6.35 -19.53 -1.50
C LEU A 180 5.31 -18.99 -0.54
N VAL A 181 5.37 -19.44 0.72
CA VAL A 181 4.47 -18.97 1.78
C VAL A 181 5.32 -18.47 2.93
N ALA A 182 5.15 -17.23 3.32
CA ALA A 182 5.64 -16.71 4.58
C ALA A 182 4.71 -17.19 5.68
N ASN A 183 5.27 -17.79 6.72
CA ASN A 183 4.54 -18.24 7.89
C ASN A 183 5.11 -17.48 9.08
N GLU A 184 4.37 -16.51 9.51
CA GLU A 184 4.78 -15.50 10.47
C GLU A 184 5.18 -16.12 11.83
N GLY A 185 4.27 -16.87 12.45
CA GLY A 185 4.57 -17.59 13.70
C GLY A 185 4.58 -16.69 14.94
N GLU A 186 3.75 -15.67 14.99
CA GLU A 186 3.67 -14.75 16.14
C GLU A 186 3.16 -15.40 17.43
N PRO A 187 3.71 -15.02 18.60
CA PRO A 187 3.16 -15.39 19.90
C PRO A 187 1.98 -14.49 20.32
N ARG A 188 0.87 -14.55 19.59
CA ARG A 188 -0.28 -13.62 19.73
C ARG A 188 -0.82 -13.40 21.15
N GLU A 189 -0.57 -14.33 22.07
CA GLU A 189 -0.92 -14.20 23.49
C GLU A 189 0.23 -13.62 24.34
N GLY A 190 1.37 -13.28 23.71
CA GLY A 190 2.59 -12.82 24.37
C GLY A 190 3.46 -13.96 24.89
N PHE A 191 4.29 -13.67 25.88
CA PHE A 191 5.23 -14.62 26.46
C PHE A 191 4.80 -15.03 27.88
N GLY A 192 4.95 -16.31 28.25
CA GLY A 192 4.64 -16.77 29.60
C GLY A 192 4.54 -18.28 29.72
N GLU A 193 4.31 -18.75 30.96
CA GLU A 193 4.16 -20.17 31.22
C GLU A 193 2.87 -20.73 30.57
N GLY A 194 3.04 -21.65 29.64
CA GLY A 194 1.96 -22.30 28.89
C GLY A 194 1.47 -21.56 27.68
N ILE A 195 2.03 -20.40 27.37
CA ILE A 195 1.82 -19.70 26.09
C ILE A 195 2.73 -20.34 25.02
N VAL A 196 2.21 -20.50 23.83
CA VAL A 196 2.96 -21.03 22.68
C VAL A 196 3.51 -19.88 21.87
N ASP A 197 4.80 -19.92 21.61
CA ASP A 197 5.52 -19.07 20.67
C ASP A 197 5.84 -19.94 19.44
N PRO A 198 5.05 -19.87 18.36
CA PRO A 198 5.26 -20.72 17.20
C PRO A 198 6.48 -20.24 16.43
N ALA A 199 7.22 -21.16 15.83
CA ALA A 199 8.37 -20.79 15.00
C ALA A 199 7.93 -20.24 13.64
N GLY A 200 8.49 -19.08 13.27
CA GLY A 200 8.39 -18.55 11.92
C GLY A 200 9.10 -19.43 10.90
N SER A 201 8.63 -19.45 9.67
CA SER A 201 9.18 -20.30 8.62
C SER A 201 8.77 -19.86 7.22
N VAL A 202 9.44 -20.42 6.19
CA VAL A 202 9.03 -20.28 4.79
C VAL A 202 8.67 -21.66 4.23
N THR A 203 7.46 -21.81 3.69
CA THR A 203 7.07 -23.03 2.98
C THR A 203 7.32 -22.87 1.50
N VAL A 204 8.18 -23.74 0.94
CA VAL A 204 8.49 -23.81 -0.49
C VAL A 204 7.73 -24.98 -1.12
N ILE A 205 6.74 -24.69 -1.95
CA ILE A 205 5.94 -25.68 -2.64
C ILE A 205 6.44 -25.79 -4.08
N THR A 206 6.92 -26.96 -4.48
CA THR A 206 7.27 -27.25 -5.87
C THR A 206 6.02 -27.70 -6.61
N VAL A 207 5.57 -26.90 -7.57
CA VAL A 207 4.35 -27.14 -8.35
C VAL A 207 4.59 -28.25 -9.37
N ASN A 208 3.81 -29.33 -9.30
CA ASN A 208 3.91 -30.40 -10.28
C ASN A 208 3.21 -29.99 -11.59
N GLU A 209 3.96 -29.99 -12.70
CA GLU A 209 3.50 -29.51 -14.01
C GLU A 209 2.32 -30.29 -14.60
N THR A 210 2.19 -31.59 -14.26
CA THR A 210 1.19 -32.45 -14.87
C THR A 210 -0.03 -32.70 -13.99
N ASP A 211 0.13 -32.55 -12.68
CA ASP A 211 -0.91 -32.82 -11.70
C ASP A 211 -0.60 -32.07 -10.40
N VAL A 212 -1.25 -30.93 -10.19
CA VAL A 212 -1.06 -30.07 -9.00
C VAL A 212 -1.19 -30.84 -7.68
N LYS A 213 -1.98 -31.91 -7.65
CA LYS A 213 -2.13 -32.78 -6.45
C LYS A 213 -0.88 -33.57 -6.08
N LYS A 214 0.12 -33.57 -6.97
CA LYS A 214 1.43 -34.19 -6.73
C LYS A 214 2.52 -33.18 -6.40
N SER A 215 2.15 -31.91 -6.21
CA SER A 215 3.06 -30.89 -5.70
C SER A 215 3.60 -31.31 -4.33
N THR A 216 4.83 -30.93 -4.05
CA THR A 216 5.53 -31.27 -2.80
C THR A 216 5.92 -29.99 -2.09
N ALA A 217 5.94 -30.00 -0.75
CA ALA A 217 6.34 -28.87 0.05
C ALA A 217 7.50 -29.21 0.99
N VAL A 218 8.31 -28.20 1.26
CA VAL A 218 9.34 -28.20 2.31
C VAL A 218 9.15 -26.91 3.10
N THR A 219 8.94 -27.02 4.41
CA THR A 219 8.92 -25.86 5.31
C THR A 219 10.30 -25.70 5.92
N VAL A 220 10.89 -24.52 5.79
CA VAL A 220 12.25 -24.17 6.20
C VAL A 220 12.16 -23.19 7.36
N GLY A 221 12.53 -23.62 8.57
CA GLY A 221 12.61 -22.79 9.77
C GLY A 221 13.96 -22.09 9.92
N PHE A 222 14.15 -21.41 11.02
CA PHE A 222 15.36 -20.64 11.32
C PHE A 222 16.24 -21.29 12.42
N ASP A 223 16.03 -22.56 12.75
CA ASP A 223 16.76 -23.27 13.83
C ASP A 223 18.29 -23.22 13.68
N ASP A 224 18.80 -23.22 12.45
CA ASP A 224 20.24 -23.16 12.18
C ASP A 224 20.89 -21.84 12.61
N PHE A 225 20.09 -20.80 12.82
CA PHE A 225 20.53 -19.48 13.29
C PHE A 225 20.61 -19.35 14.82
N ASP A 226 20.02 -20.24 15.59
CA ASP A 226 20.01 -20.19 17.07
C ASP A 226 21.40 -20.08 17.66
N ARG A 227 22.35 -20.80 17.08
CA ARG A 227 23.76 -20.77 17.51
C ARG A 227 24.49 -19.50 17.08
N GLN A 228 23.89 -18.70 16.20
CA GLN A 228 24.45 -17.48 15.65
C GLN A 228 23.86 -16.21 16.29
N ARG A 229 22.92 -16.35 17.25
CA ARG A 229 22.19 -15.25 17.88
C ARG A 229 23.09 -14.05 18.23
N GLU A 230 24.17 -14.30 18.97
CA GLU A 230 25.09 -13.22 19.40
C GLU A 230 25.77 -12.54 18.20
N THR A 231 26.02 -13.26 17.13
CA THR A 231 26.61 -12.69 15.89
C THR A 231 25.58 -11.87 15.14
N LEU A 232 24.34 -12.33 15.06
CA LEU A 232 23.22 -11.61 14.41
C LEU A 232 22.96 -10.29 15.13
N ILE A 233 22.85 -10.30 16.45
CA ILE A 233 22.72 -9.11 17.31
C ILE A 233 23.90 -8.16 17.09
N ALA A 234 25.13 -8.66 17.12
CA ALA A 234 26.32 -7.84 16.92
C ALA A 234 26.38 -7.21 15.51
N ASN A 235 25.67 -7.78 14.54
CA ASN A 235 25.52 -7.24 13.19
C ASN A 235 24.32 -6.26 13.05
N GLY A 236 23.56 -6.02 14.13
CA GLY A 236 22.45 -5.06 14.13
C GLY A 236 21.06 -5.64 13.83
N ILE A 237 20.91 -6.97 13.85
CA ILE A 237 19.60 -7.60 13.74
C ILE A 237 18.91 -7.50 15.10
N MET A 238 17.73 -6.89 15.11
CA MET A 238 16.93 -6.72 16.32
C MET A 238 16.23 -8.01 16.71
N MET A 239 16.17 -8.30 17.99
CA MET A 239 15.47 -9.48 18.53
C MET A 239 14.86 -9.17 19.89
N VAL A 240 13.80 -9.86 20.22
CA VAL A 240 13.30 -9.92 21.60
C VAL A 240 14.40 -10.44 22.51
N LYS A 241 14.59 -9.77 23.62
CA LYS A 241 15.65 -10.11 24.57
C LYS A 241 15.53 -11.55 25.06
N ASP A 242 16.64 -12.26 25.02
CA ASP A 242 16.76 -13.66 25.40
C ASP A 242 15.97 -14.66 24.54
N ASN A 243 15.26 -14.23 23.47
CA ASN A 243 14.60 -15.13 22.52
C ASN A 243 15.61 -15.74 21.52
N LEU A 244 15.23 -16.85 20.90
CA LEU A 244 16.05 -17.53 19.88
C LEU A 244 15.61 -17.10 18.46
N PRO A 245 16.54 -17.00 17.49
CA PRO A 245 16.20 -16.71 16.10
C PRO A 245 15.07 -17.56 15.53
N SER A 246 15.03 -18.85 15.86
CA SER A 246 13.99 -19.78 15.36
C SER A 246 12.56 -19.44 15.83
N ALA A 247 12.42 -18.71 16.94
CA ALA A 247 11.13 -18.27 17.47
C ALA A 247 10.89 -16.77 17.29
N ASP A 248 11.95 -15.99 17.00
CA ASP A 248 11.88 -14.54 16.93
C ASP A 248 11.83 -14.00 15.49
N PHE A 249 12.21 -14.82 14.50
CA PHE A 249 12.14 -14.41 13.10
C PHE A 249 10.75 -14.71 12.56
N GLU A 250 10.02 -13.64 12.25
CA GLU A 250 8.66 -13.65 11.79
C GLU A 250 8.62 -13.22 10.30
N PRO A 251 8.51 -14.19 9.36
CA PRO A 251 8.40 -13.89 7.94
C PRO A 251 7.05 -13.28 7.59
N GLU A 252 7.06 -12.11 6.98
CA GLU A 252 5.86 -11.41 6.52
C GLU A 252 5.78 -11.42 4.98
N TYR A 253 6.57 -10.61 4.31
CA TYR A 253 6.51 -10.48 2.85
C TYR A 253 7.65 -11.20 2.15
N ILE A 254 7.38 -11.73 0.93
CA ILE A 254 8.36 -12.43 0.10
C ILE A 254 8.38 -11.83 -1.31
N ALA A 255 9.55 -11.38 -1.75
CA ALA A 255 9.83 -11.14 -3.16
C ALA A 255 10.79 -12.21 -3.70
N ALA A 256 10.60 -12.65 -4.93
CA ALA A 256 11.40 -13.76 -5.46
C ALA A 256 11.91 -13.53 -6.88
N THR A 257 13.07 -14.10 -7.15
CA THR A 257 13.52 -14.50 -8.50
C THR A 257 13.27 -15.99 -8.68
N ASP A 258 13.58 -16.56 -9.85
CA ASP A 258 13.48 -18.01 -10.04
C ASP A 258 14.43 -18.82 -9.14
N ARG A 259 15.43 -18.18 -8.53
CA ARG A 259 16.48 -18.86 -7.76
C ARG A 259 16.54 -18.49 -6.29
N LYS A 260 16.07 -17.32 -5.92
CA LYS A 260 16.17 -16.80 -4.56
C LYS A 260 14.87 -16.17 -4.13
N ALA A 261 14.52 -16.37 -2.87
CA ALA A 261 13.51 -15.60 -2.18
C ALA A 261 14.17 -14.62 -1.21
N TYR A 262 13.59 -13.42 -1.11
CA TYR A 262 13.95 -12.35 -0.19
C TYR A 262 12.75 -12.15 0.73
N ILE A 263 12.95 -12.41 2.00
CA ILE A 263 11.90 -12.50 3.01
C ILE A 263 12.08 -11.35 3.98
N ALA A 264 11.07 -10.50 4.11
CA ALA A 264 11.02 -9.48 5.14
C ALA A 264 10.86 -10.13 6.52
N LEU A 265 11.69 -9.68 7.45
CA LEU A 265 11.62 -9.94 8.88
C LEU A 265 11.50 -8.55 9.52
N GLN A 266 10.28 -8.00 9.53
CA GLN A 266 10.04 -6.58 9.77
C GLN A 266 10.56 -6.16 11.14
N GLU A 267 10.11 -6.79 12.20
CA GLU A 267 10.47 -6.42 13.57
C GLU A 267 11.94 -6.71 13.91
N ASN A 268 12.58 -7.58 13.12
CA ASN A 268 14.01 -7.83 13.23
C ASN A 268 14.85 -6.81 12.47
N ASN A 269 14.23 -5.89 11.72
CA ASN A 269 14.90 -4.97 10.81
C ASN A 269 15.88 -5.70 9.88
N ALA A 270 15.43 -6.77 9.24
CA ALA A 270 16.28 -7.68 8.47
C ALA A 270 15.59 -8.28 7.25
N ILE A 271 16.41 -8.77 6.31
CA ILE A 271 15.98 -9.59 5.17
C ILE A 271 16.66 -10.96 5.24
N ALA A 272 15.87 -12.02 5.26
CA ALA A 272 16.38 -13.37 5.05
C ALA A 272 16.44 -13.68 3.56
N VAL A 273 17.49 -14.37 3.12
CA VAL A 273 17.66 -14.78 1.72
C VAL A 273 17.71 -16.31 1.64
N LEU A 274 16.74 -16.89 0.93
CA LEU A 274 16.60 -18.34 0.76
C LEU A 274 16.99 -18.73 -0.68
N ASP A 275 17.86 -19.72 -0.83
CA ASP A 275 18.16 -20.35 -2.11
C ASP A 275 17.07 -21.38 -2.44
N LEU A 276 16.37 -21.19 -3.55
CA LEU A 276 15.23 -22.01 -3.94
C LEU A 276 15.60 -23.35 -4.61
N GLU A 277 16.87 -23.54 -4.97
CA GLU A 277 17.35 -24.82 -5.51
C GLU A 277 17.73 -25.79 -4.36
N THR A 278 18.44 -25.28 -3.36
CA THR A 278 18.87 -26.05 -2.20
C THR A 278 17.86 -26.08 -1.05
N THR A 279 16.94 -25.09 -1.01
CA THR A 279 16.05 -24.82 0.13
C THR A 279 16.80 -24.55 1.43
N GLU A 280 17.95 -23.87 1.32
CA GLU A 280 18.79 -23.45 2.45
C GLU A 280 18.92 -21.93 2.48
N TYR A 281 18.93 -21.33 3.66
CA TYR A 281 19.17 -19.88 3.79
C TYR A 281 20.61 -19.54 3.40
N CYS A 282 20.77 -18.53 2.55
CA CYS A 282 22.06 -17.91 2.26
C CYS A 282 22.55 -17.07 3.46
N GLY A 283 21.64 -16.49 4.21
CA GLY A 283 21.89 -15.68 5.40
C GLY A 283 20.69 -14.80 5.78
N VAL A 284 20.81 -14.15 6.92
CA VAL A 284 19.92 -13.07 7.37
C VAL A 284 20.76 -11.81 7.44
N TYR A 285 20.31 -10.75 6.79
CA TYR A 285 21.06 -9.51 6.58
C TYR A 285 20.33 -8.34 7.24
N PRO A 286 21.01 -7.55 8.10
CA PRO A 286 20.39 -6.37 8.70
C PRO A 286 20.10 -5.31 7.64
N MET A 287 19.01 -4.58 7.88
CA MET A 287 18.69 -3.37 7.16
C MET A 287 19.25 -2.21 7.97
N ASP A 288 20.32 -1.65 7.70
CA ASP A 288 20.92 -0.54 8.46
C ASP A 288 19.92 0.37 9.21
N TYR A 289 20.37 1.49 9.72
CA TYR A 289 19.54 2.47 10.42
C TYR A 289 19.60 3.81 9.71
N LYS A 290 18.48 4.47 9.57
CA LYS A 290 18.35 5.82 9.02
C LYS A 290 18.83 6.85 10.05
N ASP A 291 19.91 7.56 9.76
CA ASP A 291 20.43 8.60 10.66
C ASP A 291 19.57 9.87 10.58
N LEU A 292 18.81 10.14 11.63
CA LEU A 292 17.94 11.33 11.71
C LEU A 292 18.71 12.63 12.03
N ASN A 293 20.00 12.55 12.24
CA ASN A 293 20.85 13.75 12.34
C ASN A 293 21.25 14.29 10.96
N ASP A 294 21.04 13.52 9.91
CA ASP A 294 21.22 13.96 8.53
C ASP A 294 20.02 14.80 8.06
N ALA A 295 20.29 15.92 7.40
CA ALA A 295 19.26 16.85 6.95
C ALA A 295 18.33 16.24 5.88
N GLU A 296 18.81 15.28 5.08
CA GLU A 296 18.00 14.57 4.10
C GLU A 296 16.99 13.63 4.75
N ASN A 297 17.19 13.28 6.02
CA ASN A 297 16.36 12.40 6.83
C ASN A 297 15.58 13.14 7.92
N ALA A 298 15.50 14.46 7.84
CA ALA A 298 14.76 15.26 8.82
C ALA A 298 13.29 14.86 8.85
N LEU A 299 12.72 14.65 10.04
CA LEU A 299 11.32 14.24 10.23
C LEU A 299 10.58 15.26 11.10
N ASP A 300 9.27 15.32 10.91
CA ASP A 300 8.40 15.97 11.87
C ASP A 300 7.99 14.97 12.96
N LEU A 301 8.44 15.23 14.19
CA LEU A 301 8.12 14.42 15.35
C LEU A 301 7.27 15.17 16.38
N VAL A 302 6.78 16.37 16.04
CA VAL A 302 6.07 17.25 16.97
C VAL A 302 4.61 17.42 16.53
N GLU A 303 3.70 16.90 17.33
CA GLU A 303 2.26 17.12 17.12
C GLU A 303 1.88 18.55 17.58
N ASP A 304 2.07 19.55 16.73
CA ASP A 304 1.80 20.96 17.05
C ASP A 304 0.92 21.69 16.03
N GLY A 305 0.47 20.96 15.00
CA GLY A 305 -0.43 21.45 13.97
C GLY A 305 0.27 22.18 12.82
N ALA A 306 1.56 21.93 12.63
CA ALA A 306 2.36 22.44 11.51
C ALA A 306 3.32 21.36 11.03
N TYR A 307 3.65 21.32 9.72
CA TYR A 307 4.74 20.50 9.21
C TYR A 307 6.07 21.24 9.41
N GLU A 308 6.92 20.76 10.30
CA GLU A 308 8.27 21.30 10.55
C GLU A 308 9.29 20.17 10.73
N ALA A 309 9.81 19.62 9.63
CA ALA A 309 10.85 18.59 9.67
C ALA A 309 12.14 19.10 10.34
N LYS A 310 12.65 18.33 11.30
CA LYS A 310 13.83 18.66 12.11
C LYS A 310 14.77 17.47 12.19
N THR A 311 16.03 17.72 12.52
CA THR A 311 17.02 16.67 12.77
C THR A 311 17.13 16.35 14.26
N TYR A 312 17.36 15.07 14.57
CA TYR A 312 17.44 14.55 15.94
C TYR A 312 18.65 13.63 16.10
N ASP A 313 19.26 13.61 17.29
CA ASP A 313 20.29 12.61 17.62
C ASP A 313 19.64 11.25 17.92
N ALA A 314 19.02 10.67 16.91
CA ALA A 314 18.27 9.43 16.94
C ALA A 314 18.41 8.71 15.59
N VAL A 315 17.93 7.49 15.50
CA VAL A 315 17.88 6.71 14.26
C VAL A 315 16.50 6.12 14.04
N GLY A 316 16.14 5.87 12.77
CA GLY A 316 14.98 5.05 12.41
C GLY A 316 15.44 3.65 12.00
N ALA A 317 14.88 2.60 12.57
CA ALA A 317 15.01 1.26 12.01
C ALA A 317 14.16 1.17 10.75
N TYR A 318 14.71 0.68 9.64
CA TYR A 318 13.94 0.64 8.38
C TYR A 318 12.71 -0.26 8.51
N MET A 319 12.85 -1.45 9.07
CA MET A 319 11.76 -2.39 9.37
C MET A 319 10.83 -2.57 8.16
N PRO A 320 11.32 -3.22 7.09
CA PRO A 320 10.57 -3.35 5.84
C PRO A 320 9.39 -4.30 6.01
N ASP A 321 8.21 -3.89 5.55
CA ASP A 321 7.08 -4.75 5.31
C ASP A 321 7.08 -5.22 3.84
N GLY A 322 6.36 -4.57 2.95
CA GLY A 322 6.30 -4.92 1.53
C GLY A 322 7.65 -4.84 0.83
N VAL A 323 8.00 -5.88 0.07
CA VAL A 323 9.24 -5.97 -0.69
C VAL A 323 8.99 -6.33 -2.16
N ALA A 324 9.82 -5.83 -3.06
CA ALA A 324 9.75 -6.14 -4.49
C ALA A 324 11.14 -6.34 -5.10
N VAL A 325 11.26 -7.26 -6.04
CA VAL A 325 12.50 -7.47 -6.81
C VAL A 325 12.45 -6.68 -8.12
N TYR A 326 13.56 -6.03 -8.45
CA TYR A 326 13.77 -5.37 -9.73
C TYR A 326 15.12 -5.78 -10.34
N GLU A 327 15.10 -6.18 -11.59
CA GLU A 327 16.31 -6.55 -12.34
C GLU A 327 16.65 -5.48 -13.37
N ALA A 328 17.86 -4.91 -13.28
CA ALA A 328 18.38 -3.93 -14.20
C ALA A 328 19.90 -4.13 -14.43
N ASP A 329 20.34 -4.00 -15.68
CA ASP A 329 21.75 -4.09 -16.08
C ASP A 329 22.47 -5.35 -15.57
N GLY A 330 21.74 -6.48 -15.49
CA GLY A 330 22.26 -7.77 -15.02
C GLY A 330 22.53 -7.82 -13.51
N LYS A 331 21.98 -6.88 -12.75
CA LYS A 331 21.99 -6.86 -11.29
C LYS A 331 20.57 -7.04 -10.76
N THR A 332 20.45 -7.65 -9.60
CA THR A 332 19.21 -7.74 -8.84
C THR A 332 19.18 -6.65 -7.79
N TYR A 333 18.05 -5.98 -7.68
CA TYR A 333 17.75 -4.98 -6.65
C TYR A 333 16.54 -5.43 -5.86
N LEU A 334 16.54 -5.16 -4.57
CA LEU A 334 15.41 -5.33 -3.66
C LEU A 334 14.91 -3.94 -3.26
N LEU A 335 13.62 -3.68 -3.47
CA LEU A 335 12.93 -2.51 -2.99
C LEU A 335 12.21 -2.86 -1.70
N THR A 336 12.16 -1.96 -0.74
CA THR A 336 11.51 -2.15 0.56
C THR A 336 10.65 -0.95 0.91
N ALA A 337 9.41 -1.19 1.31
CA ALA A 337 8.57 -0.19 1.97
C ALA A 337 8.90 -0.25 3.48
N ASN A 338 9.35 0.86 4.05
CA ASN A 338 9.95 0.87 5.39
C ASN A 338 8.94 1.40 6.42
N GLU A 339 7.92 0.60 6.70
CA GLU A 339 6.79 0.92 7.54
C GLU A 339 7.16 1.00 9.02
N GLY A 340 7.62 -0.11 9.54
CA GLY A 340 7.95 -0.33 10.95
C GLY A 340 6.76 -0.64 11.82
N ASP A 341 6.75 -1.81 12.44
CA ASP A 341 5.72 -2.15 13.41
C ASP A 341 6.28 -2.53 14.79
N ALA A 342 5.41 -2.42 15.81
CA ALA A 342 5.75 -2.73 17.19
C ALA A 342 5.25 -4.14 17.53
N ARG A 343 6.04 -4.90 18.26
CA ARG A 343 5.60 -6.17 18.82
C ARG A 343 4.64 -5.92 19.98
N GLU A 344 3.37 -6.16 19.76
CA GLU A 344 2.29 -5.97 20.73
C GLU A 344 1.46 -7.25 20.87
N TRP A 345 1.90 -8.17 21.76
CA TRP A 345 1.27 -9.47 21.95
C TRP A 345 0.82 -9.68 23.41
N GLY A 346 -0.48 -9.82 23.64
CA GLY A 346 -1.02 -9.96 24.98
C GLY A 346 -0.61 -8.82 25.91
N ASP A 347 0.18 -9.12 26.94
CA ASP A 347 0.74 -8.11 27.86
C ASP A 347 2.15 -7.62 27.46
N TYR A 348 2.75 -8.14 26.39
CA TYR A 348 4.04 -7.74 25.90
C TYR A 348 3.91 -6.58 24.92
N CYS A 349 4.77 -5.57 25.09
CA CYS A 349 4.92 -4.47 24.15
C CYS A 349 6.37 -3.98 24.18
N ASN A 350 6.98 -3.82 23.00
CA ASN A 350 8.33 -3.28 22.89
C ASN A 350 8.36 -1.78 22.56
N GLU A 351 7.21 -1.09 22.65
CA GLU A 351 7.11 0.36 22.43
C GLU A 351 7.20 1.13 23.76
N VAL A 352 8.03 2.16 23.78
CA VAL A 352 8.04 3.18 24.84
C VAL A 352 7.93 4.57 24.25
N LYS A 353 7.56 5.55 25.07
CA LYS A 353 7.41 6.95 24.66
C LYS A 353 8.48 7.80 25.29
N GLU A 354 9.29 8.45 24.46
CA GLU A 354 10.37 9.32 24.89
C GLU A 354 10.14 10.78 24.48
N THR A 355 10.95 11.67 25.07
CA THR A 355 11.07 13.05 24.60
C THR A 355 12.42 13.20 23.91
N LEU A 356 12.40 13.51 22.60
CA LEU A 356 13.58 13.78 21.82
C LEU A 356 13.77 15.29 21.68
N THR A 357 15.03 15.73 21.63
CA THR A 357 15.37 17.15 21.42
C THR A 357 15.99 17.33 20.06
N ALA A 358 15.37 18.15 19.23
CA ALA A 358 15.89 18.50 17.91
C ALA A 358 17.16 19.36 18.01
N ALA A 359 17.91 19.44 16.91
CA ALA A 359 19.14 20.24 16.86
C ALA A 359 18.94 21.73 17.16
N ASP A 360 17.75 22.27 16.93
CA ASP A 360 17.36 23.66 17.24
C ASP A 360 16.88 23.86 18.69
N GLY A 361 16.79 22.77 19.48
CA GLY A 361 16.34 22.76 20.86
C GLY A 361 14.84 22.52 21.05
N THR A 362 14.07 22.28 19.97
CA THR A 362 12.66 21.92 20.05
C THR A 362 12.50 20.53 20.70
N GLU A 363 11.56 20.38 21.63
CA GLU A 363 11.22 19.10 22.25
C GLU A 363 10.07 18.42 21.51
N ALA A 364 10.34 17.24 20.93
CA ALA A 364 9.33 16.31 20.44
C ALA A 364 8.94 15.35 21.58
N LYS A 365 7.69 15.43 22.04
CA LYS A 365 7.21 14.67 23.19
C LYS A 365 6.41 13.45 22.75
N LYS A 366 6.47 12.37 23.56
CA LYS A 366 5.73 11.12 23.33
C LYS A 366 6.10 10.45 22.00
N VAL A 367 7.32 10.69 21.52
CA VAL A 367 7.81 9.98 20.33
C VAL A 367 7.89 8.49 20.65
N ARG A 368 7.32 7.68 19.78
CA ARG A 368 7.35 6.21 19.92
C ARG A 368 8.70 5.69 19.51
N VAL A 369 9.35 4.97 20.39
CA VAL A 369 10.66 4.36 20.17
C VAL A 369 10.67 2.92 20.67
N ILE A 370 11.57 2.12 20.12
CA ILE A 370 11.76 0.73 20.51
C ILE A 370 12.39 0.66 21.90
N ASP A 371 11.84 -0.16 22.77
CA ASP A 371 12.32 -0.33 24.16
C ASP A 371 13.61 -1.17 24.21
N ALA A 372 14.73 -0.52 24.46
CA ALA A 372 16.03 -1.17 24.65
C ALA A 372 16.10 -2.09 25.90
N ALA A 373 15.12 -2.04 26.79
CA ALA A 373 15.10 -2.94 27.93
C ALA A 373 14.66 -4.37 27.56
N VAL A 374 13.90 -4.50 26.46
CA VAL A 374 13.32 -5.77 25.99
C VAL A 374 13.75 -6.16 24.57
N THR A 375 14.56 -5.34 23.90
CA THR A 375 15.06 -5.58 22.53
C THR A 375 16.58 -5.55 22.49
N ASP A 376 17.20 -6.60 21.95
CA ASP A 376 18.63 -6.70 21.65
C ASP A 376 18.91 -6.26 20.20
N GLY A 377 20.18 -5.99 19.85
CA GLY A 377 20.63 -5.71 18.48
C GLY A 377 20.55 -4.24 18.06
N MET A 378 20.02 -3.36 18.89
CA MET A 378 19.90 -1.95 18.59
C MET A 378 21.23 -1.18 18.77
N PRO A 379 21.41 -0.02 18.10
CA PRO A 379 22.55 0.87 18.31
C PRO A 379 22.63 1.38 19.75
N GLU A 380 23.81 1.21 20.38
CA GLU A 380 24.01 1.61 21.78
C GLU A 380 23.87 3.14 21.97
N GLY A 381 23.04 3.54 22.94
CA GLY A 381 22.89 4.94 23.33
C GLY A 381 22.08 5.82 22.37
N LYS A 382 21.38 5.24 21.42
CA LYS A 382 20.49 5.94 20.49
C LYS A 382 19.03 5.61 20.78
N ALA A 383 18.15 6.58 20.65
CA ALA A 383 16.73 6.32 20.48
C ALA A 383 16.50 5.75 19.08
N VAL A 384 15.74 4.66 18.99
CA VAL A 384 15.44 3.98 17.72
C VAL A 384 13.95 4.11 17.45
N LEU A 385 13.57 4.80 16.39
CA LEU A 385 12.18 4.97 15.95
C LEU A 385 11.77 3.76 15.09
N TYR A 386 10.46 3.49 15.08
CA TYR A 386 9.85 2.51 14.19
C TYR A 386 9.75 3.05 12.77
N GLY A 387 10.20 2.25 11.80
CA GLY A 387 10.12 2.53 10.38
C GLY A 387 11.09 3.60 9.88
N GLY A 388 11.44 3.49 8.60
CA GLY A 388 12.21 4.52 7.90
C GLY A 388 11.36 5.71 7.47
N ARG A 389 10.03 5.59 7.48
CA ARG A 389 9.08 6.52 6.84
C ARG A 389 9.50 6.83 5.39
N SER A 390 10.02 5.81 4.71
CA SER A 390 10.63 5.92 3.38
C SER A 390 10.50 4.60 2.63
N PHE A 391 10.88 4.59 1.35
CA PHE A 391 11.23 3.34 0.71
C PHE A 391 12.72 3.33 0.35
N SER A 392 13.31 2.14 0.34
CA SER A 392 14.73 1.98 0.00
C SER A 392 14.93 1.05 -1.18
N ILE A 393 16.08 1.16 -1.83
CA ILE A 393 16.54 0.23 -2.87
C ILE A 393 17.89 -0.33 -2.44
N TYR A 394 17.96 -1.65 -2.38
CA TYR A 394 19.19 -2.39 -2.07
C TYR A 394 19.66 -3.15 -3.29
N ARG A 395 20.95 -3.04 -3.61
CA ARG A 395 21.57 -3.95 -4.56
C ARG A 395 21.90 -5.27 -3.86
N VAL A 396 21.49 -6.37 -4.49
CA VAL A 396 21.82 -7.71 -4.00
C VAL A 396 23.23 -8.07 -4.43
N ASP A 397 24.12 -8.24 -3.46
CA ASP A 397 25.51 -8.61 -3.65
C ASP A 397 25.73 -10.10 -3.27
N GLN A 398 26.93 -10.64 -3.49
CA GLN A 398 27.21 -12.05 -3.18
C GLN A 398 27.08 -12.36 -1.68
N ASN A 399 27.36 -11.40 -0.81
CA ASN A 399 27.47 -11.60 0.63
C ASN A 399 26.57 -10.65 1.42
N GLY A 400 25.52 -10.10 0.83
CA GLY A 400 24.64 -9.19 1.54
C GLY A 400 23.84 -8.26 0.63
N LEU A 401 23.28 -7.23 1.26
CA LEU A 401 22.51 -6.17 0.64
C LEU A 401 23.29 -4.86 0.81
N THR A 402 23.33 -4.05 -0.24
CA THR A 402 23.93 -2.72 -0.17
C THR A 402 22.88 -1.69 -0.53
N GLN A 403 22.50 -0.82 0.40
CA GLN A 403 21.59 0.28 0.13
C GLN A 403 22.21 1.21 -0.92
N VAL A 404 21.46 1.48 -1.99
CA VAL A 404 21.89 2.34 -3.10
C VAL A 404 21.00 3.57 -3.26
N PHE A 405 19.85 3.56 -2.62
CA PHE A 405 18.91 4.67 -2.57
C PHE A 405 18.01 4.54 -1.33
N ASP A 406 17.64 5.68 -0.76
CA ASP A 406 16.54 5.85 0.19
C ASP A 406 15.81 7.14 -0.16
N SER A 407 14.47 7.16 -0.03
CA SER A 407 13.67 8.33 -0.35
C SER A 407 13.75 9.46 0.71
N GLY A 408 14.55 9.27 1.75
CA GLY A 408 14.78 10.29 2.78
C GLY A 408 13.50 10.69 3.50
N ASN A 409 13.19 11.98 3.50
CA ASN A 409 11.97 12.55 4.08
C ASN A 409 10.87 12.85 3.05
N ASP A 410 11.00 12.35 1.83
CA ASP A 410 10.07 12.65 0.72
C ASP A 410 8.60 12.40 1.10
N PHE A 411 8.31 11.33 1.83
CA PHE A 411 6.92 10.97 2.12
C PHE A 411 6.23 12.02 3.00
N GLU A 412 6.89 12.53 4.02
CA GLU A 412 6.35 13.63 4.82
C GLU A 412 6.34 14.95 4.03
N GLU A 413 7.41 15.29 3.32
CA GLU A 413 7.49 16.51 2.53
C GLU A 413 6.41 16.55 1.44
N LYS A 414 6.24 15.45 0.67
CA LYS A 414 5.28 15.40 -0.43
C LYS A 414 3.84 15.36 0.10
N THR A 415 3.54 14.57 1.14
CA THR A 415 2.18 14.56 1.72
C THR A 415 1.80 15.92 2.30
N ALA A 416 2.70 16.61 3.00
CA ALA A 416 2.48 17.97 3.48
C ALA A 416 2.27 18.97 2.33
N ALA A 417 3.01 18.83 1.22
CA ALA A 417 2.88 19.72 0.06
C ALA A 417 1.60 19.49 -0.73
N TYR A 418 1.19 18.23 -0.92
CA TYR A 418 0.03 17.86 -1.72
C TYR A 418 -1.29 17.94 -0.93
N PHE A 419 -1.26 17.57 0.35
CA PHE A 419 -2.42 17.55 1.26
C PHE A 419 -2.16 18.32 2.55
N PRO A 420 -1.89 19.64 2.46
CA PRO A 420 -1.47 20.44 3.63
C PRO A 420 -2.50 20.51 4.76
N ALA A 421 -3.77 20.14 4.51
CA ALA A 421 -4.82 20.10 5.53
C ALA A 421 -4.93 18.72 6.21
N TYR A 422 -4.20 17.72 5.74
CA TYR A 422 -4.30 16.32 6.17
C TYR A 422 -2.93 15.66 6.39
N PHE A 423 -1.91 16.49 6.62
CA PHE A 423 -0.56 15.99 6.92
C PHE A 423 -0.59 15.07 8.15
N ASN A 424 0.06 13.93 8.04
CA ASN A 424 0.19 12.92 9.09
C ASN A 424 -1.12 12.61 9.84
N VAL A 425 -2.26 12.52 9.12
CA VAL A 425 -3.50 11.94 9.66
C VAL A 425 -3.41 10.41 9.66
N SER A 426 -4.27 9.75 10.43
CA SER A 426 -4.39 8.30 10.47
C SER A 426 -5.37 7.77 9.40
N ASN A 427 -5.42 6.44 9.19
CA ASN A 427 -6.44 5.76 8.40
C ASN A 427 -7.78 5.68 9.15
N ASP A 428 -7.78 5.75 10.48
CA ASP A 428 -8.92 5.61 11.38
C ASP A 428 -9.51 6.95 11.87
N ASP A 429 -8.81 8.08 11.64
CA ASP A 429 -9.30 9.43 11.93
C ASP A 429 -8.69 10.49 10.98
N ASN A 430 -9.23 11.72 11.02
CA ASN A 430 -8.69 12.88 10.31
C ASN A 430 -7.98 13.87 11.23
N ALA A 431 -7.48 13.42 12.39
CA ALA A 431 -6.75 14.27 13.30
C ALA A 431 -5.40 14.68 12.69
N TYR A 432 -5.33 15.95 12.29
CA TYR A 432 -4.15 16.56 11.67
C TYR A 432 -2.91 16.37 12.55
N ASP A 433 -1.79 15.95 11.94
CA ASP A 433 -0.48 15.85 12.59
C ASP A 433 -0.38 14.78 13.70
N SER A 434 -1.41 13.95 13.87
CA SER A 434 -1.52 12.98 14.97
C SER A 434 -0.51 11.82 14.84
N ARG A 435 0.05 11.60 13.64
CA ARG A 435 1.02 10.53 13.37
C ARG A 435 2.47 10.97 13.50
N SER A 436 2.76 12.28 13.59
CA SER A 436 4.12 12.80 13.66
C SER A 436 4.96 12.21 14.80
N PRO A 437 4.49 12.12 16.06
CA PRO A 437 5.25 11.46 17.12
C PRO A 437 5.17 9.92 17.11
N LYS A 438 4.49 9.33 16.10
CA LYS A 438 4.28 7.88 15.96
C LYS A 438 5.16 7.33 14.83
N LYS A 439 4.55 6.74 13.82
CA LYS A 439 5.24 6.13 12.65
C LYS A 439 5.08 6.95 11.35
N GLY A 440 4.40 8.12 11.40
CA GLY A 440 4.16 8.98 10.25
C GLY A 440 3.21 8.38 9.21
N PRO A 441 3.54 8.45 7.90
CA PRO A 441 2.66 8.01 6.81
C PRO A 441 2.54 6.50 6.64
N GLU A 442 3.45 5.70 7.19
CA GLU A 442 3.55 4.24 7.11
C GLU A 442 3.47 3.72 5.66
N PRO A 443 4.63 3.62 4.98
CA PRO A 443 4.71 2.98 3.67
C PRO A 443 4.59 1.46 3.84
N GLU A 444 3.51 0.90 3.34
CA GLU A 444 3.08 -0.48 3.52
C GLU A 444 3.66 -1.40 2.46
N ASN A 445 3.33 -1.13 1.22
CA ASN A 445 3.67 -2.01 0.12
C ASN A 445 4.41 -1.27 -1.00
N VAL A 446 5.23 -2.01 -1.75
CA VAL A 446 5.92 -1.53 -2.93
C VAL A 446 5.79 -2.52 -4.09
N THR A 447 5.42 -2.03 -5.27
CA THR A 447 5.45 -2.84 -6.49
C THR A 447 6.20 -2.12 -7.61
N VAL A 448 6.67 -2.89 -8.59
CA VAL A 448 7.46 -2.39 -9.73
C VAL A 448 6.71 -2.57 -11.03
N GLY A 449 6.69 -1.54 -11.88
CA GLY A 449 6.11 -1.62 -13.20
C GLY A 449 6.96 -0.96 -14.27
N ARG A 450 6.80 -1.42 -15.53
CA ARG A 450 7.46 -0.80 -16.69
C ARG A 450 6.45 -0.09 -17.58
N VAL A 451 6.76 1.16 -17.92
CA VAL A 451 5.98 1.98 -18.85
C VAL A 451 6.93 2.47 -19.96
N GLY A 452 6.79 1.93 -21.15
CA GLY A 452 7.76 2.16 -22.22
C GLY A 452 9.16 1.65 -21.82
N ASP A 453 10.16 2.50 -21.96
CA ASP A 453 11.56 2.17 -21.63
C ASP A 453 11.91 2.43 -20.15
N LYS A 454 10.97 2.92 -19.35
CA LYS A 454 11.18 3.29 -17.96
C LYS A 454 10.63 2.27 -16.99
N ALA A 455 11.23 2.19 -15.81
CA ALA A 455 10.73 1.42 -14.68
C ALA A 455 10.34 2.35 -13.54
N TYR A 456 9.25 2.01 -12.86
CA TYR A 456 8.69 2.79 -11.77
C TYR A 456 8.44 1.92 -10.55
N ALA A 457 8.67 2.49 -9.38
CA ALA A 457 8.19 1.96 -8.11
C ALA A 457 6.90 2.69 -7.73
N PHE A 458 5.93 1.92 -7.26
CA PHE A 458 4.67 2.41 -6.69
C PHE A 458 4.64 1.99 -5.23
N VAL A 459 4.54 2.97 -4.32
CA VAL A 459 4.59 2.75 -2.86
C VAL A 459 3.29 3.21 -2.26
N GLY A 460 2.56 2.29 -1.62
CA GLY A 460 1.33 2.58 -0.86
C GLY A 460 1.67 3.21 0.49
N LEU A 461 0.90 4.22 0.90
CA LEU A 461 0.98 4.82 2.22
C LEU A 461 -0.29 4.48 3.01
N GLU A 462 -0.17 3.69 4.07
CA GLU A 462 -1.32 3.19 4.81
C GLU A 462 -2.12 4.32 5.48
N ARG A 463 -1.46 5.20 6.25
CA ARG A 463 -2.16 6.11 7.16
C ARG A 463 -2.84 7.27 6.47
N ILE A 464 -2.10 8.14 5.83
CA ILE A 464 -2.71 9.23 5.05
C ILE A 464 -3.37 8.71 3.78
N GLY A 465 -2.94 7.56 3.30
CA GLY A 465 -3.41 6.95 2.06
C GLY A 465 -2.65 7.41 0.83
N GLY A 466 -3.02 6.83 -0.30
CA GLY A 466 -2.47 7.17 -1.61
C GLY A 466 -1.21 6.41 -1.99
N ILE A 467 -0.71 6.71 -3.19
CA ILE A 467 0.38 5.97 -3.83
C ILE A 467 1.44 6.96 -4.32
N MET A 468 2.67 6.81 -3.83
CA MET A 468 3.86 7.51 -4.31
C MET A 468 4.44 6.80 -5.52
N VAL A 469 4.95 7.54 -6.50
CA VAL A 469 5.55 7.02 -7.72
C VAL A 469 6.96 7.55 -7.88
N TYR A 470 7.92 6.64 -8.11
CA TYR A 470 9.32 6.97 -8.35
C TYR A 470 9.83 6.36 -9.65
N ASP A 471 10.56 7.14 -10.47
CA ASP A 471 11.33 6.61 -11.60
C ASP A 471 12.57 5.88 -11.06
N ILE A 472 12.59 4.57 -11.22
CA ILE A 472 13.67 3.68 -10.80
C ILE A 472 14.43 3.08 -11.97
N THR A 473 14.31 3.66 -13.16
CA THR A 473 15.03 3.19 -14.38
C THR A 473 16.52 3.06 -14.11
N ASN A 474 17.06 3.96 -13.31
CA ASN A 474 18.37 3.80 -12.68
C ASN A 474 18.18 3.69 -11.16
N PRO A 475 18.24 2.47 -10.57
CA PRO A 475 17.97 2.27 -9.14
C PRO A 475 18.85 3.09 -8.19
N GLU A 476 20.09 3.38 -8.61
CA GLU A 476 21.05 4.18 -7.83
C GLU A 476 20.77 5.70 -7.89
N LYS A 477 19.73 6.11 -8.68
CA LYS A 477 19.30 7.50 -8.88
C LYS A 477 17.80 7.58 -9.03
N ALA A 478 17.09 6.87 -8.19
CA ALA A 478 15.64 6.94 -8.20
C ALA A 478 15.18 8.38 -7.91
N ALA A 479 14.02 8.75 -8.46
CA ALA A 479 13.52 10.10 -8.34
C ALA A 479 11.99 10.11 -8.22
N PHE A 480 11.47 10.95 -7.32
CA PHE A 480 10.04 11.17 -7.18
C PHE A 480 9.42 11.68 -8.49
N CYS A 481 8.29 11.10 -8.85
CA CYS A 481 7.53 11.45 -10.05
C CYS A 481 6.15 12.02 -9.75
N ASN A 482 5.39 11.37 -8.86
CA ASN A 482 4.01 11.72 -8.59
C ASN A 482 3.52 11.17 -7.25
N TYR A 483 2.42 11.75 -6.74
CA TYR A 483 1.64 11.24 -5.62
C TYR A 483 0.16 11.37 -5.93
N ILE A 484 -0.58 10.27 -5.90
CA ILE A 484 -2.03 10.27 -6.02
C ILE A 484 -2.66 9.77 -4.73
N ASN A 485 -3.73 10.43 -4.28
CA ASN A 485 -4.54 9.97 -3.16
C ASN A 485 -6.01 10.14 -3.52
N THR A 486 -6.77 9.06 -3.41
CA THR A 486 -8.20 8.99 -3.75
C THR A 486 -9.09 8.77 -2.52
N ARG A 487 -8.53 8.97 -1.32
CA ARG A 487 -9.28 9.01 -0.05
C ARG A 487 -10.26 10.19 -0.05
N ASP A 488 -11.46 9.99 0.48
CA ASP A 488 -12.43 11.05 0.73
C ASP A 488 -12.25 11.63 2.14
N PHE A 489 -11.48 12.69 2.24
CA PHE A 489 -11.21 13.36 3.52
C PHE A 489 -12.39 14.19 4.07
N ASN A 490 -13.52 14.28 3.35
CA ASN A 490 -14.71 14.97 3.87
C ASN A 490 -15.44 14.14 4.94
N GLU A 491 -15.19 12.84 4.96
CA GLU A 491 -15.70 11.94 6.00
C GLU A 491 -14.57 11.60 6.97
N ASP A 492 -14.89 11.66 8.26
CA ASP A 492 -13.96 11.23 9.31
C ASP A 492 -14.21 9.76 9.60
N PRO A 493 -13.22 8.86 9.38
CA PRO A 493 -13.37 7.44 9.60
C PRO A 493 -13.81 7.06 11.02
N GLU A 494 -13.44 7.84 12.04
CA GLU A 494 -13.85 7.59 13.43
C GLU A 494 -15.38 7.68 13.62
N THR A 495 -16.04 8.56 12.86
CA THR A 495 -17.47 8.87 13.04
C THR A 495 -18.37 8.43 11.89
N ALA A 496 -17.81 8.05 10.75
CA ALA A 496 -18.55 7.64 9.56
C ALA A 496 -19.30 6.31 9.78
N GLU A 497 -20.56 6.24 9.36
CA GLU A 497 -21.32 4.96 9.35
C GLU A 497 -20.80 4.00 8.27
N LYS A 498 -20.26 4.53 7.18
CA LYS A 498 -19.60 3.81 6.09
C LYS A 498 -18.45 4.66 5.59
N LEU A 499 -17.30 4.04 5.45
CA LEU A 499 -16.12 4.70 4.89
C LEU A 499 -16.28 4.86 3.38
N THR A 500 -15.88 6.02 2.86
CA THR A 500 -15.88 6.34 1.43
C THR A 500 -14.49 6.80 0.97
N GLY A 501 -14.25 6.68 -0.32
CA GLY A 501 -12.91 6.85 -0.87
C GLY A 501 -12.04 5.60 -0.69
N ASP A 502 -10.78 5.74 -0.96
CA ASP A 502 -9.79 4.65 -0.95
C ASP A 502 -8.85 4.88 0.26
N ILE A 503 -9.01 4.07 1.31
CA ILE A 503 -8.31 4.25 2.60
C ILE A 503 -7.46 3.02 2.89
N ALA A 504 -6.19 3.23 3.24
CA ALA A 504 -5.18 2.23 3.56
C ALA A 504 -4.91 1.28 2.38
N PRO A 505 -4.04 1.68 1.42
CA PRO A 505 -3.60 0.80 0.35
C PRO A 505 -2.65 -0.27 0.91
N GLU A 506 -3.09 -1.52 0.86
CA GLU A 506 -2.36 -2.71 1.29
C GLU A 506 -1.73 -3.42 0.08
N GLY A 507 -2.55 -4.02 -0.78
CA GLY A 507 -2.10 -4.78 -1.93
C GLY A 507 -1.95 -3.95 -3.21
N LEU A 508 -0.77 -4.00 -3.84
CA LEU A 508 -0.50 -3.33 -5.11
C LEU A 508 -0.12 -4.34 -6.20
N THR A 509 -0.76 -4.28 -7.36
CA THR A 509 -0.42 -5.13 -8.52
C THR A 509 -0.34 -4.30 -9.79
N PHE A 510 0.82 -4.35 -10.45
CA PHE A 510 1.02 -3.70 -11.74
C PHE A 510 0.71 -4.65 -12.89
N ILE A 511 -0.11 -4.19 -13.84
CA ILE A 511 -0.46 -4.88 -15.08
C ILE A 511 0.25 -4.17 -16.22
N SER A 512 1.08 -4.89 -16.96
CA SER A 512 1.78 -4.33 -18.12
C SER A 512 0.81 -3.95 -19.24
N ALA A 513 1.22 -3.11 -20.17
CA ALA A 513 0.39 -2.78 -21.35
C ALA A 513 0.04 -4.02 -22.18
N GLU A 514 0.95 -5.00 -22.24
CA GLU A 514 0.77 -6.24 -23.00
C GLU A 514 -0.29 -7.14 -22.33
N ASP A 515 -0.31 -7.19 -21.00
CA ASP A 515 -1.23 -8.03 -20.21
C ASP A 515 -2.56 -7.34 -19.90
N SER A 516 -2.65 -6.03 -20.17
CA SER A 516 -3.83 -5.21 -19.88
C SER A 516 -4.92 -5.36 -20.93
N PRO A 517 -6.20 -5.45 -20.56
CA PRO A 517 -7.31 -5.51 -21.50
C PRO A 517 -7.44 -4.25 -22.38
N SER A 518 -6.88 -3.12 -21.94
CA SER A 518 -6.94 -1.83 -22.66
C SER A 518 -5.66 -1.50 -23.44
N ASN A 519 -4.64 -2.36 -23.44
CA ASN A 519 -3.28 -2.10 -23.94
C ASN A 519 -2.62 -0.85 -23.30
N THR A 520 -3.06 -0.47 -22.11
CA THR A 520 -2.46 0.59 -21.30
C THR A 520 -2.04 -0.03 -19.98
N PRO A 521 -0.86 0.29 -19.44
CA PRO A 521 -0.49 -0.21 -18.13
C PRO A 521 -1.51 0.20 -17.07
N ILE A 522 -1.83 -0.69 -16.15
CA ILE A 522 -2.78 -0.47 -15.06
C ILE A 522 -2.09 -0.81 -13.74
N LEU A 523 -2.24 0.06 -12.75
CA LEU A 523 -1.99 -0.26 -11.36
C LEU A 523 -3.31 -0.60 -10.68
N LEU A 524 -3.39 -1.75 -10.05
CA LEU A 524 -4.45 -2.10 -9.11
C LEU A 524 -3.98 -1.83 -7.70
N ALA A 525 -4.84 -1.26 -6.89
CA ALA A 525 -4.61 -1.07 -5.46
C ALA A 525 -5.84 -1.56 -4.69
N ALA A 526 -5.62 -2.43 -3.72
CA ALA A 526 -6.62 -2.86 -2.77
C ALA A 526 -6.46 -2.04 -1.48
N PHE A 527 -7.58 -1.64 -0.88
CA PHE A 527 -7.62 -0.73 0.27
C PHE A 527 -8.34 -1.42 1.42
N GLU A 528 -7.58 -1.87 2.39
CA GLU A 528 -8.04 -2.78 3.44
C GLU A 528 -9.06 -2.16 4.40
N VAL A 529 -8.96 -0.88 4.70
CA VAL A 529 -9.85 -0.17 5.63
C VAL A 529 -11.18 0.18 4.95
N SER A 530 -11.15 0.76 3.76
CA SER A 530 -12.37 1.13 3.03
C SER A 530 -13.04 -0.05 2.32
N GLY A 531 -12.34 -1.17 2.14
CA GLY A 531 -12.83 -2.33 1.41
C GLY A 531 -13.06 -2.05 -0.07
N THR A 532 -12.23 -1.20 -0.66
CA THR A 532 -12.33 -0.81 -2.07
C THR A 532 -11.13 -1.31 -2.87
N VAL A 533 -11.30 -1.37 -4.18
CA VAL A 533 -10.20 -1.57 -5.13
C VAL A 533 -10.23 -0.45 -6.15
N GLY A 534 -9.08 0.19 -6.35
CA GLY A 534 -8.86 1.17 -7.41
C GLY A 534 -8.11 0.56 -8.59
N ALA A 535 -8.55 0.86 -9.81
CA ALA A 535 -7.80 0.60 -11.03
C ALA A 535 -7.34 1.93 -11.63
N TYR A 536 -6.03 2.10 -11.79
CA TYR A 536 -5.41 3.33 -12.26
C TYR A 536 -4.67 3.08 -13.56
N ALA A 537 -5.04 3.78 -14.64
CA ALA A 537 -4.22 3.81 -15.85
C ALA A 537 -2.90 4.51 -15.54
N VAL A 538 -1.80 3.90 -15.96
CA VAL A 538 -0.44 4.42 -15.75
C VAL A 538 0.15 4.83 -17.09
N GLY A 539 0.56 6.09 -17.23
CA GLY A 539 1.10 6.55 -18.49
C GLY A 539 1.81 7.89 -18.40
N GLU A 540 2.55 8.22 -19.47
CA GLU A 540 3.01 9.60 -19.64
C GLU A 540 1.76 10.49 -19.75
N GLN A 541 1.72 11.62 -19.05
CA GLN A 541 0.62 12.57 -19.22
C GLN A 541 0.41 12.86 -20.71
N PRO A 542 -0.82 12.72 -21.22
CA PRO A 542 -1.13 13.32 -22.50
C PRO A 542 -0.75 14.80 -22.41
N ALA A 543 -0.11 15.33 -23.44
CA ALA A 543 0.07 16.78 -23.53
C ALA A 543 -1.26 17.45 -23.17
N ALA A 544 -1.21 18.47 -22.30
CA ALA A 544 -2.41 19.16 -21.82
C ALA A 544 -3.40 19.31 -22.97
N PRO A 545 -4.67 18.91 -22.83
CA PRO A 545 -5.58 18.83 -23.95
C PRO A 545 -5.55 20.17 -24.67
N GLU A 546 -5.40 20.13 -26.00
CA GLU A 546 -5.27 21.32 -26.85
C GLU A 546 -6.39 22.32 -26.58
N LYS A 547 -7.52 21.80 -26.04
CA LYS A 547 -8.66 22.58 -25.58
C LYS A 547 -9.23 22.00 -24.28
N MET A 548 -9.26 22.82 -23.24
CA MET A 548 -9.85 22.49 -21.94
C MET A 548 -10.89 23.54 -21.58
N VAL A 549 -12.08 23.11 -21.17
CA VAL A 549 -13.14 23.97 -20.67
C VAL A 549 -13.40 23.62 -19.20
N LYS A 550 -13.22 24.60 -18.30
CA LYS A 550 -13.60 24.48 -16.88
C LYS A 550 -14.82 25.36 -16.62
N LEU A 551 -15.84 24.78 -15.98
CA LEU A 551 -17.05 25.46 -15.54
C LEU A 551 -17.25 25.20 -14.06
N GLU A 552 -17.52 26.25 -13.33
CA GLU A 552 -17.95 26.17 -11.92
C GLU A 552 -19.47 26.25 -11.86
N ILE A 553 -20.10 25.40 -11.03
CA ILE A 553 -21.55 25.39 -10.86
C ILE A 553 -22.02 26.72 -10.31
N GLY A 554 -22.92 27.38 -11.02
CA GLY A 554 -23.47 28.69 -10.63
C GLY A 554 -22.61 29.90 -11.01
N SER A 555 -21.41 29.69 -11.57
CA SER A 555 -20.55 30.78 -12.06
C SER A 555 -21.02 31.29 -13.43
N GLU A 556 -21.03 32.59 -13.63
CA GLU A 556 -21.22 33.24 -14.94
C GLU A 556 -19.92 33.33 -15.75
N GLU A 557 -18.83 32.79 -15.24
CA GLU A 557 -17.54 32.71 -15.91
C GLU A 557 -17.10 31.24 -16.09
N ALA A 558 -16.43 30.96 -17.21
CA ALA A 558 -15.75 29.69 -17.49
C ALA A 558 -14.30 29.97 -17.89
N THR A 559 -13.46 28.93 -17.83
CA THR A 559 -12.10 29.01 -18.37
C THR A 559 -11.98 28.12 -19.60
N VAL A 560 -11.53 28.66 -20.72
CA VAL A 560 -11.24 27.93 -21.96
C VAL A 560 -9.74 28.00 -22.22
N SER A 561 -9.05 26.88 -22.09
CA SER A 561 -7.58 26.77 -22.27
C SER A 561 -6.80 27.87 -21.51
N GLY A 562 -7.22 28.18 -20.27
CA GLY A 562 -6.60 29.18 -19.40
C GLY A 562 -7.12 30.62 -19.56
N ALA A 563 -7.96 30.92 -20.56
CA ALA A 563 -8.58 32.22 -20.73
C ALA A 563 -9.98 32.26 -20.12
N THR A 564 -10.29 33.29 -19.32
CA THR A 564 -11.62 33.50 -18.75
C THR A 564 -12.59 33.98 -19.81
N VAL A 565 -13.78 33.38 -19.89
CA VAL A 565 -14.86 33.70 -20.85
C VAL A 565 -16.18 33.80 -20.08
N GLU A 566 -16.98 34.81 -20.39
CA GLU A 566 -18.31 35.03 -19.81
C GLU A 566 -19.33 34.02 -20.40
N LEU A 567 -20.17 33.45 -19.54
CA LEU A 567 -21.25 32.53 -19.90
C LEU A 567 -22.57 33.28 -20.00
N ASP A 568 -23.36 32.98 -21.02
CA ASP A 568 -24.74 33.44 -21.14
C ASP A 568 -25.68 32.72 -20.16
N THR A 569 -25.29 31.54 -19.72
CA THR A 569 -26.03 30.72 -18.75
C THR A 569 -25.04 29.87 -17.94
N PRO A 570 -25.03 29.97 -16.59
CA PRO A 570 -24.15 29.18 -15.77
C PRO A 570 -24.54 27.69 -15.80
N ALA A 571 -23.56 26.82 -15.54
CA ALA A 571 -23.82 25.43 -15.23
C ALA A 571 -24.61 25.30 -13.92
N PHE A 572 -25.55 24.37 -13.82
CA PHE A 572 -26.37 24.18 -12.62
C PHE A 572 -26.72 22.72 -12.37
N VAL A 573 -27.06 22.40 -11.11
CA VAL A 573 -27.54 21.08 -10.71
C VAL A 573 -29.05 21.11 -10.53
N LYS A 574 -29.77 20.14 -11.09
CA LYS A 574 -31.20 19.92 -10.91
C LYS A 574 -31.50 18.43 -10.87
N ASP A 575 -32.27 18.02 -9.85
CA ASP A 575 -32.67 16.62 -9.63
C ASP A 575 -31.47 15.64 -9.64
N GLY A 576 -30.35 16.04 -9.01
CA GLY A 576 -29.11 15.26 -8.93
C GLY A 576 -28.33 15.12 -10.26
N ARG A 577 -28.66 15.95 -11.26
CA ARG A 577 -27.99 15.96 -12.57
C ARG A 577 -27.41 17.34 -12.85
N THR A 578 -26.18 17.36 -13.38
CA THR A 578 -25.53 18.60 -13.83
C THR A 578 -25.99 18.95 -15.24
N PHE A 579 -26.42 20.19 -15.41
CA PHE A 579 -26.80 20.77 -16.71
C PHE A 579 -25.73 21.78 -17.11
N LEU A 580 -25.26 21.67 -18.35
CA LEU A 580 -24.18 22.46 -18.89
C LEU A 580 -24.63 23.26 -20.13
N PRO A 581 -24.08 24.45 -20.38
CA PRO A 581 -24.38 25.24 -21.59
C PRO A 581 -23.77 24.58 -22.83
N ILE A 582 -24.51 23.67 -23.43
CA ILE A 582 -24.02 22.76 -24.49
C ILE A 582 -23.44 23.52 -25.70
N ARG A 583 -24.05 24.65 -26.11
CA ARG A 583 -23.54 25.48 -27.19
C ARG A 583 -22.14 26.00 -26.89
N PHE A 584 -21.99 26.62 -25.71
CA PHE A 584 -20.70 27.15 -25.28
C PHE A 584 -19.60 26.07 -25.25
N ILE A 585 -19.90 24.93 -24.63
CA ILE A 585 -18.93 23.83 -24.53
C ILE A 585 -18.54 23.31 -25.91
N SER A 586 -19.52 23.05 -26.78
CA SER A 586 -19.25 22.50 -28.12
C SER A 586 -18.45 23.48 -28.98
N GLU A 587 -18.79 24.77 -28.98
CA GLU A 587 -18.05 25.79 -29.74
C GLU A 587 -16.65 26.00 -29.16
N ALA A 588 -16.48 26.01 -27.83
CA ALA A 588 -15.17 26.07 -27.17
C ALA A 588 -14.28 24.89 -27.52
N MET A 589 -14.87 23.69 -27.68
CA MET A 589 -14.17 22.48 -28.15
C MET A 589 -13.95 22.44 -29.68
N GLY A 590 -14.45 23.45 -30.41
CA GLY A 590 -14.27 23.61 -31.85
C GLY A 590 -15.30 22.88 -32.69
N MET A 591 -16.41 22.46 -32.13
CA MET A 591 -17.54 21.88 -32.85
C MET A 591 -18.55 22.96 -33.26
N ASN A 592 -19.31 22.68 -34.30
CA ASN A 592 -20.42 23.50 -34.75
C ASN A 592 -21.70 23.11 -34.01
N VAL A 593 -22.57 24.08 -33.71
CA VAL A 593 -23.85 23.84 -33.02
C VAL A 593 -24.97 24.59 -33.70
N ASP A 594 -26.01 23.89 -34.08
CA ASP A 594 -27.24 24.46 -34.58
C ASP A 594 -28.44 24.11 -33.68
N TRP A 595 -29.40 25.05 -33.60
CA TRP A 595 -30.66 24.90 -32.87
C TRP A 595 -31.84 25.11 -33.78
N ASP A 596 -32.58 24.05 -34.09
CA ASP A 596 -33.86 24.15 -34.77
C ASP A 596 -35.01 24.37 -33.76
N ALA A 597 -35.52 25.58 -33.73
CA ALA A 597 -36.61 25.95 -32.81
C ALA A 597 -37.96 25.28 -33.17
N ALA A 598 -38.17 24.87 -34.43
CA ALA A 598 -39.41 24.22 -34.85
C ALA A 598 -39.49 22.76 -34.39
N THR A 599 -38.37 22.07 -34.47
CA THR A 599 -38.26 20.66 -34.05
C THR A 599 -37.75 20.52 -32.63
N LYS A 600 -37.27 21.60 -31.98
CA LYS A 600 -36.60 21.64 -30.68
C LYS A 600 -35.39 20.72 -30.62
N THR A 601 -34.61 20.69 -31.70
CA THR A 601 -33.46 19.80 -31.85
C THR A 601 -32.15 20.61 -31.85
N VAL A 602 -31.18 20.14 -31.05
CA VAL A 602 -29.79 20.60 -31.11
C VAL A 602 -28.99 19.64 -31.99
N THR A 603 -28.28 20.14 -32.95
CA THR A 603 -27.36 19.38 -33.81
C THR A 603 -25.93 19.85 -33.52
N ILE A 604 -24.99 18.91 -33.27
CA ILE A 604 -23.58 19.17 -33.03
C ILE A 604 -22.77 18.35 -34.02
N TRP A 605 -21.79 18.97 -34.68
CA TRP A 605 -20.91 18.30 -35.64
C TRP A 605 -19.53 18.95 -35.68
N ASN A 606 -18.53 18.21 -36.19
CA ASN A 606 -17.16 18.67 -36.42
C ASN A 606 -17.06 19.60 -37.63
#